data_ef2733ee1b1da19ab1fa1c662da6882c
#
_entry.id   ef2733ee1b1da19ab1fa1c662da6882c
#
_cell.length_a   1.000
_cell.length_b   1.000
_cell.length_c   1.000
_cell.angle_alpha   90.00
_cell.angle_beta   90.00
_cell.angle_gamma   90.00
#
_symmetry.space_group_name_H-M   'P 1'
#
loop_
_entity.id
_entity.type
_entity.pdbx_description
1 polymer ?
#
loop_
_entity_poly.entity_id
_entity_poly.type
_entity_poly.pdbx_seq_one_letter_code
_entity_poly.pdbx_strand_id
1 'polypeptide(L)'
;MSDSREPESDGDFDVPTRWLPGAAAYAEIDEDAYIDGALILSIGGAQQSHVDLRHPDRVFYEYLQRIARVLDLVRPPAAPLRILHLGAGALTLVRYVQATRPGSAQVAVDLETDLIDFVLDAMPLPDGTVCEVVVADAADAVLEQPDAAFDAVVLDIFAGADAPAHLTTADFAAHLLRVCAEDGVVLVNVGDDPPLAFARAQSRQLSSLAAGTAVLTEAGMVGGEHPGNVIIAARPAGWPDAWTHALLAAGPHPAAVLVGRDREAFEQAFSQASGQAREQGRGQ
;
A
#
# COMPACT_ATOMS: atom_id res chain seq x y z
N MET A 1 -17.98 60.99 -12.77
CA MET A 1 -16.69 60.30 -12.59
C MET A 1 -16.99 59.05 -11.79
N SER A 2 -17.22 57.97 -12.51
CA SER A 2 -17.55 56.66 -11.95
C SER A 2 -16.24 55.86 -11.91
N ASP A 3 -15.77 55.56 -10.69
CA ASP A 3 -14.57 54.77 -10.43
C ASP A 3 -15.00 53.30 -10.48
N SER A 4 -14.83 52.68 -11.65
CA SER A 4 -15.02 51.25 -11.86
C SER A 4 -13.70 50.56 -11.55
N ARG A 5 -13.47 50.19 -10.30
CA ARG A 5 -12.46 49.22 -9.95
C ARG A 5 -12.93 47.83 -10.39
N GLU A 6 -12.22 47.25 -11.37
CA GLU A 6 -12.32 45.84 -11.66
C GLU A 6 -11.92 45.05 -10.40
N PRO A 7 -12.62 43.95 -10.06
CA PRO A 7 -12.17 43.10 -8.98
C PRO A 7 -10.84 42.48 -9.39
N GLU A 8 -9.84 42.62 -8.51
CA GLU A 8 -8.59 41.86 -8.60
C GLU A 8 -8.94 40.36 -8.65
N SER A 9 -8.53 39.70 -9.73
CA SER A 9 -8.62 38.25 -9.82
C SER A 9 -7.87 37.65 -8.66
N ASP A 10 -8.59 36.97 -7.76
CA ASP A 10 -7.98 36.01 -6.85
C ASP A 10 -7.06 35.13 -7.69
N GLY A 11 -5.77 35.07 -7.34
CA GLY A 11 -4.79 34.25 -8.05
C GLY A 11 -5.28 32.83 -8.09
N ASP A 12 -5.68 32.42 -9.27
CA ASP A 12 -5.91 31.02 -9.61
C ASP A 12 -4.53 30.35 -9.48
N PHE A 13 -4.24 29.75 -8.33
CA PHE A 13 -3.08 28.91 -8.17
C PHE A 13 -3.31 27.71 -9.08
N ASP A 14 -2.62 27.72 -10.22
CA ASP A 14 -2.71 26.69 -11.24
C ASP A 14 -2.16 25.39 -10.62
N VAL A 15 -3.07 24.56 -10.08
CA VAL A 15 -2.72 23.27 -9.47
C VAL A 15 -2.06 22.42 -10.53
N PRO A 16 -0.82 21.96 -10.34
CA PRO A 16 -0.15 21.09 -11.30
C PRO A 16 -1.01 19.91 -11.68
N THR A 17 -1.25 19.72 -12.97
CA THR A 17 -2.10 18.63 -13.50
C THR A 17 -1.38 17.86 -14.61
N ARG A 18 -1.64 16.56 -14.71
CA ARG A 18 -1.14 15.69 -15.77
C ARG A 18 -2.21 14.69 -16.19
N TRP A 19 -2.46 14.58 -17.50
CA TRP A 19 -3.31 13.51 -18.01
C TRP A 19 -2.58 12.18 -17.97
N LEU A 20 -3.23 11.15 -17.40
CA LEU A 20 -2.71 9.78 -17.29
C LEU A 20 -3.47 8.88 -18.26
N PRO A 21 -2.84 8.46 -19.40
CA PRO A 21 -3.52 7.65 -20.40
C PRO A 21 -4.00 6.29 -19.86
N GLY A 22 -3.20 5.63 -19.03
CA GLY A 22 -3.54 4.32 -18.48
C GLY A 22 -4.70 4.36 -17.51
N ALA A 23 -4.80 5.42 -16.70
CA ALA A 23 -5.91 5.65 -15.77
C ALA A 23 -7.12 6.32 -16.43
N ALA A 24 -6.97 6.85 -17.67
CA ALA A 24 -7.95 7.71 -18.35
C ALA A 24 -8.48 8.85 -17.45
N ALA A 25 -7.61 9.46 -16.65
CA ALA A 25 -7.93 10.48 -15.66
C ALA A 25 -6.80 11.52 -15.53
N TYR A 26 -7.12 12.68 -14.98
CA TYR A 26 -6.10 13.65 -14.59
C TYR A 26 -5.52 13.32 -13.21
N ALA A 27 -4.19 13.39 -13.11
CA ALA A 27 -3.49 13.51 -11.84
C ALA A 27 -3.34 14.98 -11.48
N GLU A 28 -3.48 15.29 -10.21
CA GLU A 28 -3.38 16.63 -9.63
C GLU A 28 -2.51 16.55 -8.37
N ILE A 29 -1.61 17.53 -8.19
CA ILE A 29 -0.81 17.64 -6.96
C ILE A 29 -1.11 18.99 -6.33
N ASP A 30 -1.73 18.97 -5.16
CA ASP A 30 -2.16 20.15 -4.42
C ASP A 30 -1.47 20.21 -3.05
N GLU A 31 -1.39 21.41 -2.47
CA GLU A 31 -0.87 21.60 -1.11
C GLU A 31 -1.90 21.14 -0.08
N ASP A 32 -1.44 20.51 0.99
CA ASP A 32 -2.29 20.20 2.15
C ASP A 32 -2.64 21.49 2.88
N ALA A 33 -3.92 21.78 3.03
CA ALA A 33 -4.40 23.02 3.67
C ALA A 33 -4.03 23.14 5.16
N TYR A 34 -3.61 22.07 5.80
CA TYR A 34 -3.37 21.98 7.25
C TYR A 34 -1.92 21.67 7.61
N ILE A 35 -1.17 21.04 6.71
CA ILE A 35 0.21 20.59 6.96
C ILE A 35 1.15 21.30 5.99
N ASP A 36 1.81 22.35 6.46
CA ASP A 36 2.73 23.17 5.68
C ASP A 36 3.88 22.33 5.07
N GLY A 37 3.98 22.35 3.74
CA GLY A 37 4.95 21.60 2.96
C GLY A 37 4.58 20.17 2.68
N ALA A 38 3.34 19.75 3.00
CA ALA A 38 2.77 18.50 2.55
C ALA A 38 1.99 18.67 1.25
N LEU A 39 2.05 17.67 0.39
CA LEU A 39 1.40 17.62 -0.91
C LEU A 39 0.50 16.39 -1.02
N ILE A 40 -0.62 16.56 -1.71
CA ILE A 40 -1.62 15.51 -1.95
C ILE A 40 -1.66 15.22 -3.44
N LEU A 41 -1.42 13.96 -3.81
CA LEU A 41 -1.65 13.46 -5.15
C LEU A 41 -3.08 12.92 -5.23
N SER A 42 -3.87 13.45 -6.16
CA SER A 42 -5.20 12.96 -6.52
C SER A 42 -5.20 12.45 -7.96
N ILE A 43 -5.96 11.39 -8.25
CA ILE A 43 -6.18 10.87 -9.61
C ILE A 43 -7.70 10.75 -9.81
N GLY A 44 -8.21 11.42 -10.85
CA GLY A 44 -9.65 11.44 -11.11
C GLY A 44 -10.48 12.02 -9.95
N GLY A 45 -9.91 12.95 -9.19
CA GLY A 45 -10.52 13.56 -8.01
C GLY A 45 -10.46 12.72 -6.73
N ALA A 46 -9.91 11.50 -6.78
CA ALA A 46 -9.70 10.65 -5.59
C ALA A 46 -8.26 10.79 -5.07
N GLN A 47 -8.11 11.09 -3.78
CA GLN A 47 -6.80 11.18 -3.14
C GLN A 47 -6.12 9.81 -3.14
N GLN A 48 -4.90 9.75 -3.67
CA GLN A 48 -4.10 8.54 -3.79
C GLN A 48 -2.90 8.52 -2.84
N SER A 49 -2.26 9.66 -2.65
CA SER A 49 -1.06 9.75 -1.83
C SER A 49 -0.98 11.09 -1.12
N HIS A 50 -0.33 11.08 0.04
CA HIS A 50 0.02 12.27 0.81
C HIS A 50 1.50 12.21 1.16
N VAL A 51 2.25 13.27 0.90
CA VAL A 51 3.71 13.36 1.08
C VAL A 51 4.05 14.60 1.88
N ASP A 52 4.66 14.45 3.05
CA ASP A 52 5.30 15.56 3.78
C ASP A 52 6.77 15.65 3.33
N LEU A 53 7.08 16.63 2.48
CA LEU A 53 8.43 16.82 1.94
C LEU A 53 9.45 17.24 3.00
N ARG A 54 9.00 17.89 4.09
CA ARG A 54 9.87 18.32 5.20
C ARG A 54 10.12 17.19 6.19
N HIS A 55 9.17 16.29 6.33
CA HIS A 55 9.19 15.17 7.26
C HIS A 55 8.81 13.87 6.57
N PRO A 56 9.63 13.35 5.65
CA PRO A 56 9.30 12.14 4.89
C PRO A 56 9.21 10.88 5.76
N ASP A 57 9.64 10.94 7.02
CA ASP A 57 9.42 9.93 8.06
C ASP A 57 7.99 9.95 8.62
N ARG A 58 7.17 10.95 8.26
CA ARG A 58 5.77 11.05 8.65
C ARG A 58 4.87 10.59 7.51
N VAL A 59 4.32 9.41 7.68
CA VAL A 59 3.35 8.85 6.74
C VAL A 59 1.95 9.19 7.20
N PHE A 60 1.14 9.80 6.34
CA PHE A 60 -0.20 10.29 6.71
C PHE A 60 -1.26 9.18 6.68
N TYR A 61 -1.35 8.42 5.59
CA TYR A 61 -2.37 7.38 5.46
C TYR A 61 -2.09 6.19 6.36
N GLU A 62 -3.09 5.78 7.12
CA GLU A 62 -2.99 4.71 8.12
C GLU A 62 -2.54 3.37 7.54
N TYR A 63 -2.99 3.03 6.32
CA TYR A 63 -2.58 1.79 5.69
C TYR A 63 -1.08 1.78 5.37
N LEU A 64 -0.53 2.90 4.89
CA LEU A 64 0.91 3.07 4.68
C LEU A 64 1.68 3.09 6.00
N GLN A 65 1.10 3.67 7.07
CA GLN A 65 1.71 3.58 8.41
C GLN A 65 1.82 2.11 8.86
N ARG A 66 0.79 1.28 8.64
CA ARG A 66 0.85 -0.16 8.97
C ARG A 66 1.97 -0.85 8.20
N ILE A 67 2.11 -0.57 6.90
CA ILE A 67 3.23 -1.09 6.09
C ILE A 67 4.57 -0.60 6.65
N ALA A 68 4.73 0.70 6.91
CA ALA A 68 5.94 1.30 7.45
C ALA A 68 6.35 0.65 8.79
N ARG A 69 5.38 0.39 9.70
CA ARG A 69 5.68 -0.29 10.98
C ARG A 69 6.16 -1.72 10.80
N VAL A 70 5.68 -2.45 9.79
CA VAL A 70 6.24 -3.77 9.47
C VAL A 70 7.66 -3.64 8.91
N LEU A 71 7.92 -2.69 8.00
CA LEU A 71 9.27 -2.42 7.47
C LEU A 71 10.26 -2.07 8.58
N ASP A 72 9.81 -1.40 9.65
CA ASP A 72 10.66 -1.08 10.82
C ASP A 72 11.14 -2.33 11.56
N LEU A 73 10.43 -3.46 11.44
CA LEU A 73 10.75 -4.72 12.14
C LEU A 73 11.62 -5.68 11.31
N VAL A 74 11.76 -5.47 10.00
CA VAL A 74 12.45 -6.40 9.09
C VAL A 74 13.94 -6.54 9.41
N ARG A 75 14.58 -5.44 9.79
CA ARG A 75 16.00 -5.37 10.18
C ARG A 75 16.15 -4.48 11.42
N PRO A 76 17.28 -4.51 12.11
CA PRO A 76 17.54 -3.55 13.19
C PRO A 76 17.30 -2.10 12.75
N PRO A 77 16.94 -1.20 13.69
CA PRO A 77 16.71 0.22 13.37
C PRO A 77 17.86 0.83 12.55
N ALA A 78 17.50 1.65 11.57
CA ALA A 78 18.41 2.33 10.64
C ALA A 78 19.26 1.40 9.73
N ALA A 79 19.18 0.08 9.85
CA ALA A 79 19.85 -0.80 8.91
C ALA A 79 19.20 -0.70 7.52
N PRO A 80 19.98 -0.58 6.43
CA PRO A 80 19.42 -0.48 5.09
C PRO A 80 18.68 -1.75 4.68
N LEU A 81 17.69 -1.59 3.81
CA LEU A 81 16.85 -2.64 3.23
C LEU A 81 16.99 -2.68 1.72
N ARG A 82 16.74 -3.83 1.13
CA ARG A 82 16.45 -4.01 -0.29
C ARG A 82 14.94 -4.16 -0.43
N ILE A 83 14.29 -3.23 -1.13
CA ILE A 83 12.81 -3.20 -1.20
C ILE A 83 12.35 -3.14 -2.64
N LEU A 84 11.34 -3.95 -2.97
CA LEU A 84 10.56 -3.86 -4.20
C LEU A 84 9.19 -3.25 -3.88
N HIS A 85 8.89 -2.12 -4.50
CA HIS A 85 7.58 -1.46 -4.43
C HIS A 85 6.85 -1.71 -5.76
N LEU A 86 5.73 -2.39 -5.72
CA LEU A 86 4.82 -2.62 -6.84
C LEU A 86 3.59 -1.72 -6.67
N GLY A 87 3.48 -0.72 -7.54
CA GLY A 87 2.67 0.46 -7.35
C GLY A 87 3.51 1.58 -6.69
N ALA A 88 3.80 2.63 -7.45
CA ALA A 88 4.67 3.72 -6.98
C ALA A 88 3.89 4.83 -6.26
N GLY A 89 2.70 5.18 -6.77
CA GLY A 89 1.95 6.34 -6.30
C GLY A 89 2.84 7.59 -6.26
N ALA A 90 2.84 8.32 -5.13
CA ALA A 90 3.75 9.44 -4.91
C ALA A 90 5.10 9.04 -4.27
N LEU A 91 5.49 7.77 -4.32
CA LEU A 91 6.73 7.25 -3.74
C LEU A 91 6.83 7.52 -2.22
N THR A 92 5.71 7.54 -1.51
CA THR A 92 5.65 7.87 -0.07
C THR A 92 6.50 6.91 0.76
N LEU A 93 6.39 5.59 0.52
CA LEU A 93 7.20 4.60 1.23
C LEU A 93 8.69 4.66 0.86
N VAL A 94 9.02 4.99 -0.39
CA VAL A 94 10.43 5.19 -0.81
C VAL A 94 11.05 6.33 0.00
N ARG A 95 10.32 7.44 0.19
CA ARG A 95 10.75 8.60 0.98
C ARG A 95 10.90 8.25 2.46
N TYR A 96 9.91 7.52 3.01
CA TYR A 96 9.94 7.04 4.38
C TYR A 96 11.18 6.16 4.65
N VAL A 97 11.45 5.21 3.76
CA VAL A 97 12.59 4.31 3.88
C VAL A 97 13.90 5.09 3.78
N GLN A 98 14.04 6.03 2.87
CA GLN A 98 15.24 6.88 2.78
C GLN A 98 15.46 7.66 4.08
N ALA A 99 14.41 8.22 4.68
CA ALA A 99 14.52 9.01 5.90
C ALA A 99 14.88 8.18 7.14
N THR A 100 14.33 6.96 7.24
CA THR A 100 14.49 6.11 8.43
C THR A 100 15.62 5.09 8.29
N ARG A 101 16.00 4.74 7.05
CA ARG A 101 16.98 3.69 6.71
C ARG A 101 17.86 4.12 5.53
N PRO A 102 18.66 5.20 5.68
CA PRO A 102 19.49 5.71 4.59
C PRO A 102 20.44 4.64 4.06
N GLY A 103 20.65 4.63 2.74
CA GLY A 103 21.45 3.61 2.05
C GLY A 103 20.67 2.36 1.66
N SER A 104 19.36 2.31 1.88
CA SER A 104 18.49 1.25 1.34
C SER A 104 18.49 1.30 -0.20
N ALA A 105 18.52 0.12 -0.82
CA ALA A 105 18.36 -0.03 -2.27
C ALA A 105 16.90 -0.36 -2.58
N GLN A 106 16.24 0.48 -3.37
CA GLN A 106 14.82 0.38 -3.65
C GLN A 106 14.57 0.27 -5.15
N VAL A 107 13.57 -0.51 -5.53
CA VAL A 107 13.03 -0.58 -6.89
C VAL A 107 11.55 -0.24 -6.80
N ALA A 108 11.11 0.77 -7.55
CA ALA A 108 9.69 1.15 -7.63
C ALA A 108 9.18 0.86 -9.04
N VAL A 109 8.13 0.06 -9.13
CA VAL A 109 7.51 -0.36 -10.39
C VAL A 109 6.13 0.27 -10.50
N ASP A 110 5.86 0.92 -11.61
CA ASP A 110 4.53 1.42 -11.94
C ASP A 110 4.28 1.25 -13.44
N LEU A 111 3.02 1.11 -13.80
CA LEU A 111 2.62 0.97 -15.20
C LEU A 111 2.50 2.34 -15.90
N GLU A 112 2.32 3.41 -15.13
CA GLU A 112 1.98 4.73 -15.64
C GLU A 112 3.21 5.66 -15.64
N THR A 113 3.91 5.74 -16.77
CA THR A 113 5.09 6.60 -16.93
C THR A 113 4.81 8.06 -16.61
N ASP A 114 3.69 8.58 -17.12
CA ASP A 114 3.34 9.99 -16.96
C ASP A 114 3.09 10.36 -15.49
N LEU A 115 2.62 9.41 -14.67
CA LEU A 115 2.47 9.60 -13.22
C LEU A 115 3.82 9.75 -12.54
N ILE A 116 4.76 8.87 -12.85
CA ILE A 116 6.09 8.86 -12.22
C ILE A 116 6.82 10.18 -12.54
N ASP A 117 6.86 10.56 -13.80
CA ASP A 117 7.50 11.82 -14.23
C ASP A 117 6.85 13.03 -13.54
N PHE A 118 5.53 13.07 -13.50
CA PHE A 118 4.77 14.13 -12.85
C PHE A 118 5.06 14.24 -11.35
N VAL A 119 5.10 13.09 -10.67
CA VAL A 119 5.40 13.02 -9.24
C VAL A 119 6.84 13.47 -8.95
N LEU A 120 7.81 13.01 -9.73
CA LEU A 120 9.23 13.35 -9.51
C LEU A 120 9.53 14.81 -9.85
N ASP A 121 8.86 15.40 -10.83
CA ASP A 121 8.96 16.81 -11.18
C ASP A 121 8.46 17.71 -10.04
N ALA A 122 7.29 17.39 -9.47
CA ALA A 122 6.66 18.18 -8.41
C ALA A 122 7.21 17.86 -7.01
N MET A 123 7.58 16.61 -6.79
CA MET A 123 8.05 16.09 -5.50
C MET A 123 9.35 15.29 -5.69
N PRO A 124 10.53 15.94 -5.86
CA PRO A 124 11.80 15.25 -5.97
C PRO A 124 12.07 14.33 -4.78
N LEU A 125 12.73 13.18 -5.01
CA LEU A 125 13.13 12.30 -3.92
C LEU A 125 14.16 12.98 -3.01
N PRO A 126 14.20 12.65 -1.71
CA PRO A 126 15.23 13.16 -0.79
C PRO A 126 16.64 12.83 -1.30
N ASP A 127 17.59 13.71 -1.02
CA ASP A 127 18.99 13.53 -1.39
C ASP A 127 19.56 12.19 -0.91
N GLY A 128 20.34 11.55 -1.76
CA GLY A 128 20.96 10.26 -1.46
C GLY A 128 20.02 9.07 -1.53
N THR A 129 18.78 9.24 -1.99
CA THR A 129 17.87 8.11 -2.23
C THR A 129 18.41 7.23 -3.37
N VAL A 130 18.55 5.94 -3.10
CA VAL A 130 18.88 4.93 -4.11
C VAL A 130 17.59 4.21 -4.48
N CYS A 131 16.94 4.65 -5.55
CA CYS A 131 15.71 4.07 -6.06
C CYS A 131 15.77 3.97 -7.58
N GLU A 132 15.69 2.76 -8.09
CA GLU A 132 15.45 2.50 -9.51
C GLU A 132 13.95 2.55 -9.77
N VAL A 133 13.54 3.34 -10.75
CA VAL A 133 12.14 3.42 -11.18
C VAL A 133 11.99 2.66 -12.49
N VAL A 134 11.10 1.67 -12.49
CA VAL A 134 10.85 0.77 -13.61
C VAL A 134 9.40 0.94 -14.09
N VAL A 135 9.23 1.26 -15.37
CA VAL A 135 7.91 1.30 -16.01
C VAL A 135 7.61 -0.06 -16.59
N ALA A 136 6.79 -0.84 -15.90
CA ALA A 136 6.43 -2.19 -16.31
C ALA A 136 5.15 -2.66 -15.59
N ASP A 137 4.53 -3.73 -16.11
CA ASP A 137 3.56 -4.51 -15.37
C ASP A 137 4.22 -5.18 -14.16
N ALA A 138 3.53 -5.18 -13.02
CA ALA A 138 4.07 -5.71 -11.76
C ALA A 138 4.42 -7.20 -11.86
N ALA A 139 3.64 -8.01 -12.61
CA ALA A 139 3.93 -9.43 -12.78
C ALA A 139 5.19 -9.64 -13.61
N ASP A 140 5.35 -8.90 -14.71
CA ASP A 140 6.53 -8.97 -15.55
C ASP A 140 7.78 -8.53 -14.78
N ALA A 141 7.68 -7.42 -14.07
CA ALA A 141 8.79 -6.91 -13.27
C ALA A 141 9.24 -7.91 -12.18
N VAL A 142 8.31 -8.58 -11.50
CA VAL A 142 8.64 -9.61 -10.48
C VAL A 142 9.31 -10.82 -11.11
N LEU A 143 8.88 -11.25 -12.31
CA LEU A 143 9.48 -12.40 -13.00
C LEU A 143 10.96 -12.18 -13.33
N GLU A 144 11.35 -10.95 -13.63
CA GLU A 144 12.74 -10.58 -13.93
C GLU A 144 13.65 -10.51 -12.71
N GLN A 145 13.08 -10.47 -11.49
CA GLN A 145 13.87 -10.36 -10.26
C GLN A 145 14.45 -11.72 -9.83
N PRO A 146 15.69 -11.72 -9.31
CA PRO A 146 16.30 -12.92 -8.73
C PRO A 146 15.54 -13.42 -7.50
N ASP A 147 15.70 -14.71 -7.19
CA ASP A 147 15.19 -15.29 -5.95
C ASP A 147 15.83 -14.64 -4.72
N ALA A 148 15.04 -14.42 -3.68
CA ALA A 148 15.48 -13.87 -2.39
C ALA A 148 16.24 -12.51 -2.52
N ALA A 149 15.89 -11.71 -3.55
CA ALA A 149 16.56 -10.43 -3.82
C ALA A 149 16.21 -9.33 -2.83
N PHE A 150 15.01 -9.37 -2.23
CA PHE A 150 14.45 -8.27 -1.44
C PHE A 150 14.20 -8.67 0.02
N ASP A 151 14.51 -7.77 0.93
CA ASP A 151 14.15 -7.89 2.35
C ASP A 151 12.68 -7.58 2.60
N ALA A 152 12.07 -6.77 1.70
CA ALA A 152 10.64 -6.52 1.69
C ALA A 152 10.12 -6.36 0.25
N VAL A 153 8.91 -6.85 0.00
CA VAL A 153 8.14 -6.64 -1.23
C VAL A 153 6.81 -6.03 -0.84
N VAL A 154 6.49 -4.85 -1.38
CA VAL A 154 5.24 -4.13 -1.12
C VAL A 154 4.42 -4.12 -2.40
N LEU A 155 3.19 -4.65 -2.34
CA LEU A 155 2.20 -4.58 -3.40
C LEU A 155 1.08 -3.63 -2.97
N ASP A 156 0.98 -2.48 -3.63
CA ASP A 156 0.01 -1.42 -3.36
C ASP A 156 -0.70 -0.99 -4.66
N ILE A 157 -1.43 -1.92 -5.26
CA ILE A 157 -2.13 -1.75 -6.54
C ILE A 157 -3.64 -2.02 -6.39
N PHE A 158 -4.05 -2.79 -5.36
CA PHE A 158 -5.39 -3.35 -5.29
C PHE A 158 -6.44 -2.36 -4.74
N ALA A 159 -7.50 -2.18 -5.52
CA ALA A 159 -8.71 -1.47 -5.13
C ALA A 159 -9.92 -2.42 -5.26
N GLY A 160 -10.05 -3.37 -4.35
CA GLY A 160 -11.17 -4.30 -4.30
C GLY A 160 -11.40 -5.07 -5.61
N ALA A 161 -12.62 -4.97 -6.13
CA ALA A 161 -13.02 -5.67 -7.37
C ALA A 161 -12.31 -5.18 -8.64
N ASP A 162 -11.65 -4.02 -8.58
CA ASP A 162 -10.92 -3.44 -9.71
C ASP A 162 -9.46 -3.91 -9.76
N ALA A 163 -9.06 -4.81 -8.88
CA ALA A 163 -7.73 -5.42 -8.89
C ALA A 163 -7.49 -6.16 -10.21
N PRO A 164 -6.31 -5.95 -10.88
CA PRO A 164 -5.98 -6.66 -12.11
C PRO A 164 -5.96 -8.17 -11.87
N ALA A 165 -6.76 -8.92 -12.64
CA ALA A 165 -6.98 -10.35 -12.38
C ALA A 165 -5.68 -11.18 -12.38
N HIS A 166 -4.70 -10.84 -13.20
CA HIS A 166 -3.41 -11.56 -13.29
C HIS A 166 -2.53 -11.36 -12.04
N LEU A 167 -2.71 -10.24 -11.30
CA LEU A 167 -2.02 -9.95 -10.04
C LEU A 167 -2.70 -10.57 -8.81
N THR A 168 -3.86 -11.23 -8.96
CA THR A 168 -4.60 -11.85 -7.86
C THR A 168 -4.45 -13.37 -7.81
N THR A 169 -3.59 -13.94 -8.67
CA THR A 169 -3.41 -15.38 -8.82
C THR A 169 -2.46 -15.96 -7.77
N ALA A 170 -2.60 -17.27 -7.50
CA ALA A 170 -1.68 -18.00 -6.62
C ALA A 170 -0.24 -18.03 -7.19
N ASP A 171 -0.11 -18.09 -8.51
CA ASP A 171 1.21 -18.07 -9.16
C ASP A 171 1.91 -16.73 -8.95
N PHE A 172 1.20 -15.60 -9.09
CA PHE A 172 1.77 -14.29 -8.80
C PHE A 172 2.16 -14.16 -7.32
N ALA A 173 1.30 -14.61 -6.40
CA ALA A 173 1.61 -14.63 -4.97
C ALA A 173 2.87 -15.49 -4.67
N ALA A 174 3.02 -16.63 -5.34
CA ALA A 174 4.23 -17.46 -5.22
C ALA A 174 5.48 -16.73 -5.75
N HIS A 175 5.37 -15.96 -6.82
CA HIS A 175 6.48 -15.15 -7.35
C HIS A 175 6.86 -14.00 -6.40
N LEU A 176 5.91 -13.34 -5.72
CA LEU A 176 6.20 -12.36 -4.67
C LEU A 176 7.03 -12.99 -3.53
N LEU A 177 6.64 -14.19 -3.10
CA LEU A 177 7.38 -14.93 -2.06
C LEU A 177 8.74 -15.44 -2.55
N ARG A 178 8.89 -15.80 -3.83
CA ARG A 178 10.15 -16.23 -4.43
C ARG A 178 11.22 -15.13 -4.40
N VAL A 179 10.83 -13.90 -4.74
CA VAL A 179 11.78 -12.76 -4.77
C VAL A 179 12.06 -12.19 -3.39
N CYS A 180 11.23 -12.53 -2.39
CA CYS A 180 11.42 -12.15 -0.99
C CYS A 180 12.47 -13.03 -0.33
N ALA A 181 13.38 -12.44 0.45
CA ALA A 181 14.35 -13.16 1.26
C ALA A 181 13.65 -14.05 2.31
N GLU A 182 14.30 -15.13 2.75
CA GLU A 182 13.71 -16.07 3.71
C GLU A 182 13.25 -15.38 5.01
N ASP A 183 14.04 -14.45 5.53
CA ASP A 183 13.72 -13.66 6.72
C ASP A 183 13.03 -12.32 6.41
N GLY A 184 12.68 -12.09 5.15
CA GLY A 184 11.98 -10.93 4.66
C GLY A 184 10.45 -10.97 4.86
N VAL A 185 9.74 -10.05 4.20
CA VAL A 185 8.28 -9.94 4.26
C VAL A 185 7.69 -9.46 2.93
N VAL A 186 6.60 -10.08 2.51
CA VAL A 186 5.70 -9.59 1.45
C VAL A 186 4.54 -8.88 2.13
N LEU A 187 4.24 -7.67 1.70
CA LEU A 187 3.17 -6.81 2.20
C LEU A 187 2.21 -6.50 1.04
N VAL A 188 0.96 -6.88 1.18
CA VAL A 188 -0.08 -6.63 0.18
C VAL A 188 -1.13 -5.72 0.78
N ASN A 189 -1.31 -4.52 0.20
CA ASN A 189 -2.42 -3.65 0.52
C ASN A 189 -3.65 -4.06 -0.28
N VAL A 190 -4.78 -4.23 0.41
CA VAL A 190 -6.08 -4.52 -0.19
C VAL A 190 -7.10 -3.51 0.32
N GLY A 191 -7.49 -2.55 -0.52
CA GLY A 191 -8.69 -1.76 -0.28
C GLY A 191 -9.91 -2.63 -0.59
N ASP A 192 -10.85 -2.77 0.34
CA ASP A 192 -12.02 -3.63 0.14
C ASP A 192 -13.26 -3.06 0.85
N ASP A 193 -14.42 -3.41 0.31
CA ASP A 193 -15.73 -3.06 0.86
C ASP A 193 -16.32 -4.23 1.67
N PRO A 194 -17.27 -3.94 2.58
CA PRO A 194 -17.99 -4.99 3.26
C PRO A 194 -18.57 -6.05 2.29
N PRO A 195 -18.39 -7.33 2.57
CA PRO A 195 -17.91 -7.97 3.80
C PRO A 195 -16.40 -8.34 3.75
N LEU A 196 -15.57 -7.61 3.04
CA LEU A 196 -14.12 -7.81 2.85
C LEU A 196 -13.79 -9.16 2.19
N ALA A 197 -14.59 -9.54 1.20
CA ALA A 197 -14.49 -10.86 0.57
C ALA A 197 -13.17 -11.06 -0.19
N PHE A 198 -12.72 -10.01 -0.85
CA PHE A 198 -11.48 -10.02 -1.61
C PHE A 198 -10.25 -10.08 -0.67
N ALA A 199 -10.19 -9.24 0.36
CA ALA A 199 -9.13 -9.26 1.35
C ALA A 199 -9.00 -10.62 2.05
N ARG A 200 -10.15 -11.24 2.43
CA ARG A 200 -10.20 -12.58 3.01
C ARG A 200 -9.68 -13.65 2.04
N ALA A 201 -9.99 -13.54 0.74
CA ALA A 201 -9.51 -14.45 -0.28
C ALA A 201 -7.99 -14.32 -0.50
N GLN A 202 -7.47 -13.09 -0.57
CA GLN A 202 -6.04 -12.84 -0.71
C GLN A 202 -5.27 -13.32 0.54
N SER A 203 -5.82 -13.12 1.75
CA SER A 203 -5.22 -13.64 2.98
C SER A 203 -5.12 -15.18 2.97
N ARG A 204 -6.20 -15.89 2.60
CA ARG A 204 -6.17 -17.36 2.47
C ARG A 204 -5.14 -17.83 1.46
N GLN A 205 -5.04 -17.15 0.31
CA GLN A 205 -4.09 -17.49 -0.74
C GLN A 205 -2.64 -17.37 -0.23
N LEU A 206 -2.28 -16.23 0.34
CA LEU A 206 -0.93 -16.00 0.87
C LEU A 206 -0.62 -16.94 2.04
N SER A 207 -1.59 -17.20 2.93
CA SER A 207 -1.39 -18.10 4.06
C SER A 207 -1.24 -19.57 3.67
N SER A 208 -1.69 -19.94 2.48
CA SER A 208 -1.46 -21.30 1.95
C SER A 208 -0.05 -21.50 1.37
N LEU A 209 0.66 -20.39 1.09
CA LEU A 209 1.98 -20.40 0.44
C LEU A 209 3.12 -20.03 1.39
N ALA A 210 2.86 -19.21 2.40
CA ALA A 210 3.86 -18.70 3.32
C ALA A 210 3.81 -19.42 4.67
N ALA A 211 4.96 -19.59 5.32
CA ALA A 211 5.04 -20.21 6.64
C ALA A 211 4.50 -19.33 7.77
N GLY A 212 4.50 -17.99 7.58
CA GLY A 212 3.96 -17.02 8.54
C GLY A 212 3.14 -15.96 7.85
N THR A 213 1.89 -15.74 8.32
CA THR A 213 1.02 -14.71 7.76
C THR A 213 0.27 -13.99 8.87
N ALA A 214 0.17 -12.66 8.74
CA ALA A 214 -0.65 -11.81 9.58
C ALA A 214 -1.54 -10.90 8.73
N VAL A 215 -2.68 -10.51 9.30
CA VAL A 215 -3.57 -9.48 8.74
C VAL A 215 -3.54 -8.28 9.67
N LEU A 216 -3.22 -7.10 9.13
CA LEU A 216 -3.19 -5.83 9.85
C LEU A 216 -4.29 -4.91 9.29
N THR A 217 -5.12 -4.39 10.17
CA THR A 217 -6.19 -3.46 9.80
C THR A 217 -6.61 -2.62 11.01
N GLU A 218 -7.61 -1.75 10.83
CA GLU A 218 -8.31 -1.13 11.95
C GLU A 218 -9.17 -2.18 12.67
N ALA A 219 -9.22 -2.12 14.01
CA ALA A 219 -9.94 -3.11 14.80
C ALA A 219 -11.45 -3.17 14.45
N GLY A 220 -12.07 -2.04 14.08
CA GLY A 220 -13.46 -1.97 13.64
C GLY A 220 -13.75 -2.70 12.32
N MET A 221 -12.74 -2.93 11.49
CA MET A 221 -12.89 -3.63 10.21
C MET A 221 -12.88 -5.15 10.32
N VAL A 222 -12.43 -5.73 11.44
CA VAL A 222 -12.25 -7.19 11.58
C VAL A 222 -13.55 -7.96 11.32
N GLY A 223 -14.69 -7.40 11.73
CA GLY A 223 -16.02 -7.95 11.47
C GLY A 223 -16.43 -7.93 9.99
N GLY A 224 -15.81 -7.08 9.17
CA GLY A 224 -16.18 -6.88 7.76
C GLY A 224 -17.42 -6.01 7.57
N GLU A 225 -17.70 -5.10 8.51
CA GLU A 225 -18.85 -4.19 8.45
C GLU A 225 -18.49 -2.82 7.88
N HIS A 226 -17.20 -2.49 7.80
CA HIS A 226 -16.70 -1.20 7.32
C HIS A 226 -15.73 -1.38 6.15
N PRO A 227 -15.76 -0.46 5.16
CA PRO A 227 -14.78 -0.44 4.08
C PRO A 227 -13.42 0.06 4.59
N GLY A 228 -12.35 -0.26 3.87
CA GLY A 228 -11.03 0.29 4.15
C GLY A 228 -9.90 -0.62 3.67
N ASN A 229 -8.69 -0.37 4.20
CA ASN A 229 -7.50 -1.09 3.80
C ASN A 229 -7.15 -2.22 4.79
N VAL A 230 -6.86 -3.37 4.22
CA VAL A 230 -6.35 -4.56 4.91
C VAL A 230 -4.95 -4.84 4.40
N ILE A 231 -3.96 -4.83 5.29
CA ILE A 231 -2.58 -5.22 4.96
C ILE A 231 -2.39 -6.69 5.28
N ILE A 232 -2.03 -7.46 4.27
CA ILE A 232 -1.67 -8.86 4.44
C ILE A 232 -0.15 -8.95 4.41
N ALA A 233 0.44 -9.40 5.52
CA ALA A 233 1.87 -9.58 5.67
C ALA A 233 2.19 -11.08 5.63
N ALA A 234 2.98 -11.51 4.64
CA ALA A 234 3.37 -12.90 4.46
C ALA A 234 4.89 -13.06 4.50
N ARG A 235 5.39 -14.06 5.23
CA ARG A 235 6.81 -14.34 5.37
C ARG A 235 7.14 -15.77 4.95
N PRO A 236 8.22 -15.98 4.16
CA PRO A 236 8.74 -17.33 3.88
C PRO A 236 9.11 -18.08 5.16
N ALA A 237 9.76 -17.41 6.14
CA ALA A 237 9.90 -17.91 7.50
C ALA A 237 8.62 -17.67 8.33
N GLY A 238 8.49 -18.32 9.49
CA GLY A 238 7.34 -18.13 10.38
C GLY A 238 7.15 -16.68 10.87
N TRP A 239 5.96 -16.35 11.35
CA TRP A 239 5.65 -15.05 11.92
C TRP A 239 6.18 -14.93 13.36
N PRO A 240 7.02 -13.92 13.69
CA PRO A 240 7.54 -13.76 15.05
C PRO A 240 6.47 -13.18 15.99
N ASP A 241 6.24 -13.81 17.14
CA ASP A 241 5.28 -13.30 18.14
C ASP A 241 5.61 -11.86 18.60
N ALA A 242 6.90 -11.55 18.70
CA ALA A 242 7.36 -10.20 19.06
C ALA A 242 6.86 -9.12 18.10
N TRP A 243 6.68 -9.44 16.81
CA TRP A 243 6.15 -8.49 15.82
C TRP A 243 4.69 -8.15 16.09
N THR A 244 3.87 -9.14 16.46
CA THR A 244 2.46 -8.89 16.82
C THR A 244 2.35 -7.88 17.96
N HIS A 245 3.12 -8.04 19.02
CA HIS A 245 3.10 -7.11 20.16
C HIS A 245 3.61 -5.72 19.78
N ALA A 246 4.70 -5.65 19.00
CA ALA A 246 5.27 -4.39 18.55
C ALA A 246 4.29 -3.61 17.65
N LEU A 247 3.63 -4.28 16.70
CA LEU A 247 2.68 -3.69 15.77
C LEU A 247 1.40 -3.21 16.49
N LEU A 248 0.88 -4.00 17.43
CA LEU A 248 -0.25 -3.59 18.27
C LEU A 248 0.10 -2.35 19.11
N ALA A 249 1.32 -2.24 19.61
CA ALA A 249 1.77 -1.08 20.39
C ALA A 249 2.03 0.16 19.52
N ALA A 250 2.54 -0.03 18.29
CA ALA A 250 2.91 1.08 17.39
C ALA A 250 1.72 1.74 16.70
N GLY A 251 0.59 1.04 16.51
CA GLY A 251 -0.56 1.53 15.76
C GLY A 251 -0.35 1.58 14.24
N PRO A 252 -1.15 2.37 13.53
CA PRO A 252 -2.16 3.34 14.00
C PRO A 252 -3.32 2.67 14.75
N HIS A 253 -3.87 3.39 15.75
CA HIS A 253 -4.93 2.89 16.61
C HIS A 253 -6.34 3.37 16.17
N PRO A 254 -7.38 2.54 16.36
CA PRO A 254 -7.38 1.21 17.00
C PRO A 254 -6.82 0.13 16.06
N ALA A 255 -5.79 -0.59 16.49
CA ALA A 255 -5.06 -1.57 15.69
C ALA A 255 -5.57 -2.99 15.90
N ALA A 256 -5.64 -3.77 14.82
CA ALA A 256 -5.77 -5.22 14.86
C ALA A 256 -4.58 -5.87 14.10
N VAL A 257 -4.00 -6.90 14.70
CA VAL A 257 -2.97 -7.75 14.09
C VAL A 257 -3.40 -9.20 14.31
N LEU A 258 -3.96 -9.80 13.29
CA LEU A 258 -4.55 -11.14 13.34
C LEU A 258 -3.53 -12.18 12.87
N VAL A 259 -3.23 -13.16 13.71
CA VAL A 259 -2.33 -14.28 13.42
C VAL A 259 -2.97 -15.60 13.85
N GLY A 260 -2.50 -16.73 13.35
CA GLY A 260 -2.99 -18.04 13.73
C GLY A 260 -4.51 -18.16 13.66
N ARG A 261 -5.16 -18.56 14.77
CA ARG A 261 -6.61 -18.77 14.83
C ARG A 261 -7.44 -17.51 14.55
N ASP A 262 -6.98 -16.33 14.95
CA ASP A 262 -7.72 -15.08 14.73
C ASP A 262 -7.72 -14.72 13.24
N ARG A 263 -6.58 -14.93 12.55
CA ARG A 263 -6.49 -14.80 11.09
C ARG A 263 -7.39 -15.83 10.38
N GLU A 264 -7.36 -17.09 10.81
CA GLU A 264 -8.23 -18.14 10.24
C GLU A 264 -9.70 -17.79 10.42
N ALA A 265 -10.10 -17.28 11.58
CA ALA A 265 -11.46 -16.82 11.84
C ALA A 265 -11.87 -15.67 10.92
N PHE A 266 -10.99 -14.68 10.72
CA PHE A 266 -11.17 -13.61 9.74
C PHE A 266 -11.40 -14.16 8.33
N GLU A 267 -10.59 -15.11 7.88
CA GLU A 267 -10.66 -15.72 6.55
C GLU A 267 -11.96 -16.54 6.33
N GLN A 268 -12.51 -17.15 7.38
CA GLN A 268 -13.69 -18.03 7.32
C GLN A 268 -15.02 -17.31 7.47
N ALA A 269 -15.06 -16.12 8.03
CA ALA A 269 -16.29 -15.42 8.42
C ALA A 269 -17.30 -15.24 7.27
N PHE A 270 -16.85 -15.18 6.02
CA PHE A 270 -17.73 -15.05 4.84
C PHE A 270 -18.31 -16.38 4.36
N SER A 271 -17.64 -17.51 4.59
CA SER A 271 -18.10 -18.83 4.14
C SER A 271 -19.42 -19.27 4.82
N GLN A 272 -19.63 -18.84 6.06
CA GLN A 272 -20.83 -19.18 6.84
C GLN A 272 -22.06 -18.36 6.42
N ALA A 273 -21.90 -17.09 6.08
CA ALA A 273 -23.02 -16.24 5.63
C ALA A 273 -23.59 -16.71 4.29
N SER A 274 -22.74 -17.17 3.37
CA SER A 274 -23.16 -17.73 2.07
C SER A 274 -23.84 -19.10 2.20
N GLY A 275 -23.51 -19.89 3.22
CA GLY A 275 -24.13 -21.17 3.54
C GLY A 275 -25.56 -20.99 4.07
N GLN A 276 -25.76 -20.07 5.01
CA GLN A 276 -27.08 -19.81 5.61
C GLN A 276 -28.09 -19.20 4.62
N ALA A 277 -27.61 -18.32 3.70
CA ALA A 277 -28.48 -17.75 2.66
C ALA A 277 -28.96 -18.82 1.65
N ARG A 278 -28.15 -19.85 1.36
CA ARG A 278 -28.53 -20.96 0.47
C ARG A 278 -29.50 -21.97 1.14
N GLU A 279 -29.43 -22.15 2.44
CA GLU A 279 -30.36 -23.01 3.19
C GLU A 279 -31.74 -22.36 3.35
N GLN A 280 -31.80 -21.05 3.58
CA GLN A 280 -33.09 -20.32 3.68
C GLN A 280 -33.80 -20.18 2.35
N GLY A 281 -33.11 -20.19 1.20
CA GLY A 281 -33.71 -20.16 -0.14
C GLY A 281 -34.23 -21.49 -0.64
N ARG A 282 -33.99 -22.63 0.04
CA ARG A 282 -34.50 -23.97 -0.33
C ARG A 282 -35.71 -24.40 0.45
N GLY A 283 -36.22 -23.58 1.36
CA GLY A 283 -37.35 -23.86 2.23
C GLY A 283 -38.68 -23.16 1.85
N GLN A 284 -38.77 -22.55 0.65
CA GLN A 284 -40.02 -21.95 0.14
C GLN A 284 -40.52 -22.65 -1.10
#